data_3423207aa0d4eee2c94bc0e7fd87fa76
#
_entry.id   3423207aa0d4eee2c94bc0e7fd87fa76
#
_cell.length_a   1.000
_cell.length_b   1.000
_cell.length_c   1.000
_cell.angle_alpha   90.00
_cell.angle_beta   90.00
_cell.angle_gamma   90.00
#
_symmetry.space_group_name_H-M   'P 1'
#
loop_
_entity.id
_entity.type
_entity.pdbx_description
1 polymer ?
#
loop_
_entity_poly.entity_id
_entity_poly.type
_entity_poly.pdbx_seq_one_letter_code
_entity_poly.pdbx_strand_id
1 'polypeptide(L)'
;DLVKQVFVLPKYDEEFGHRPVAIIEFHTSFNESAVESLNVFLQGRLERFKQPVAYYELPQDLIQGAIKISRKALADWLSQQ
;
A
#
# COMPACT_ATOMS: atom_id res chain seq x y z
N ASP A 1 -2.19 -6.82 16.02
CA ASP A 1 -1.88 -6.02 14.83
C ASP A 1 -2.68 -6.53 13.63
N LEU A 2 -3.36 -5.63 12.93
CA LEU A 2 -4.20 -5.98 11.79
C LEU A 2 -3.40 -6.17 10.50
N VAL A 3 -2.25 -5.55 10.40
CA VAL A 3 -1.45 -5.54 9.17
C VAL A 3 -0.49 -6.71 9.13
N LYS A 4 -0.59 -7.54 8.10
CA LYS A 4 0.34 -8.63 7.86
C LYS A 4 1.58 -8.13 7.16
N GLN A 5 1.42 -7.32 6.12
CA GLN A 5 2.55 -6.66 5.46
C GLN A 5 2.06 -5.43 4.72
N VAL A 6 2.97 -4.49 4.53
CA VAL A 6 2.68 -3.24 3.83
C VAL A 6 3.90 -2.84 3.00
N PHE A 7 3.61 -2.35 1.80
CA PHE A 7 4.62 -1.80 0.90
C PHE A 7 4.22 -0.38 0.53
N VAL A 8 5.16 0.55 0.67
CA VAL A 8 4.93 1.94 0.27
C VAL A 8 5.74 2.21 -0.98
N LEU A 9 5.07 2.62 -2.04
CA LEU A 9 5.68 2.83 -3.36
C LEU A 9 5.23 4.15 -3.93
N PRO A 10 6.07 4.79 -4.77
CA PRO A 10 5.64 5.99 -5.48
C PRO A 10 4.73 5.60 -6.64
N LYS A 11 3.64 6.34 -6.81
CA LYS A 11 2.75 6.21 -7.96
C LYS A 11 2.73 7.55 -8.68
N TYR A 12 2.91 7.52 -10.00
CA TYR A 12 2.91 8.74 -10.78
C TYR A 12 1.52 9.38 -10.82
N ASP A 13 1.49 10.69 -10.63
CA ASP A 13 0.29 11.50 -10.73
C ASP A 13 0.61 12.67 -11.68
N GLU A 14 -0.24 12.88 -12.68
CA GLU A 14 -0.01 13.91 -13.69
C GLU A 14 0.10 15.31 -13.09
N GLU A 15 -0.63 15.56 -12.01
CA GLU A 15 -0.66 16.89 -11.39
C GLU A 15 0.47 17.09 -10.39
N PHE A 16 0.76 16.07 -9.58
CA PHE A 16 1.67 16.21 -8.44
C PHE A 16 2.96 15.42 -8.57
N GLY A 17 3.19 14.74 -9.70
CA GLY A 17 4.36 13.89 -9.87
C GLY A 17 4.21 12.58 -9.13
N HIS A 18 5.27 12.08 -8.51
CA HIS A 18 5.20 10.82 -7.77
C HIS A 18 4.70 11.05 -6.36
N ARG A 19 3.70 10.29 -5.95
CA ARG A 19 3.12 10.37 -4.61
C ARG A 19 3.12 8.99 -3.97
N PRO A 20 3.36 8.89 -2.65
CA PRO A 20 3.40 7.59 -1.99
C PRO A 20 2.01 6.96 -1.90
N VAL A 21 1.94 5.67 -2.16
CA VAL A 21 0.72 4.88 -1.93
C VAL A 21 1.11 3.63 -1.17
N ALA A 22 0.17 3.07 -0.41
CA ALA A 22 0.40 1.87 0.38
C ALA A 22 -0.34 0.69 -0.25
N ILE A 23 0.37 -0.43 -0.39
CA ILE A 23 -0.22 -1.69 -0.81
C ILE A 23 -0.15 -2.61 0.40
N ILE A 24 -1.31 -3.09 0.87
CA ILE A 24 -1.42 -3.69 2.19
C ILE A 24 -2.05 -5.08 2.12
N GLU A 25 -1.49 -6.00 2.89
CA GLU A 25 -2.15 -7.25 3.21
C GLU A 25 -2.53 -7.23 4.69
N PHE A 26 -3.81 -7.35 4.98
CA PHE A 26 -4.29 -7.48 6.35
C PHE A 26 -4.42 -8.94 6.74
N HIS A 27 -4.38 -9.22 8.05
CA HIS A 27 -4.67 -10.56 8.56
C HIS A 27 -6.13 -10.95 8.33
N THR A 28 -6.99 -9.95 8.23
CA THR A 28 -8.41 -10.13 7.93
C THR A 28 -8.69 -9.56 6.55
N SER A 29 -9.96 -9.51 6.16
CA SER A 29 -10.35 -8.95 4.88
C SER A 29 -10.03 -7.45 4.80
N PHE A 30 -9.62 -7.01 3.63
CA PHE A 30 -9.40 -5.59 3.36
C PHE A 30 -10.75 -4.86 3.43
N ASN A 31 -10.83 -3.80 4.23
CA ASN A 31 -12.05 -3.01 4.37
C ASN A 31 -11.72 -1.58 4.79
N GLU A 32 -12.69 -0.70 4.62
CA GLU A 32 -12.51 0.72 4.91
C GLU A 32 -12.15 0.99 6.36
N SER A 33 -12.72 0.25 7.28
CA SER A 33 -12.46 0.44 8.71
C SER A 33 -11.01 0.14 9.05
N ALA A 34 -10.46 -0.93 8.48
CA ALA A 34 -9.06 -1.29 8.70
C ALA A 34 -8.13 -0.25 8.07
N VAL A 35 -8.46 0.23 6.87
CA VAL A 35 -7.68 1.26 6.19
C VAL A 35 -7.69 2.55 6.99
N GLU A 36 -8.84 2.94 7.51
CA GLU A 36 -8.96 4.16 8.31
C GLU A 36 -8.15 4.06 9.59
N SER A 37 -8.18 2.91 10.25
CA SER A 37 -7.38 2.69 11.46
C SER A 37 -5.89 2.82 11.17
N LEU A 38 -5.44 2.26 10.04
CA LEU A 38 -4.06 2.36 9.64
C LEU A 38 -3.67 3.80 9.30
N ASN A 39 -4.56 4.52 8.62
CA ASN A 39 -4.31 5.91 8.27
C ASN A 39 -4.11 6.77 9.52
N VAL A 40 -4.97 6.60 10.51
CA VAL A 40 -4.85 7.32 11.78
C VAL A 40 -3.54 6.98 12.47
N PHE A 41 -3.17 5.71 12.48
CA PHE A 41 -1.91 5.26 13.06
C PHE A 41 -0.71 5.93 12.39
N LEU A 42 -0.71 5.97 11.06
CA LEU A 42 0.41 6.53 10.29
C LEU A 42 0.50 8.05 10.43
N GLN A 43 -0.62 8.73 10.62
CA GLN A 43 -0.61 10.19 10.81
C GLN A 43 0.20 10.59 12.03
N GLY A 44 0.28 9.73 13.04
CA GLY A 44 1.06 10.00 14.23
C GLY A 44 2.52 9.58 14.12
N ARG A 45 2.90 8.90 13.03
CA ARG A 45 4.23 8.29 12.92
C ARG A 45 5.05 8.76 11.73
N LEU A 46 4.40 9.24 10.69
CA LEU A 46 5.08 9.67 9.48
C LEU A 46 4.90 11.16 9.27
N GLU A 47 5.90 11.80 8.72
CA GLU A 47 5.78 13.17 8.29
C GLU A 47 4.73 13.27 7.19
N ARG A 48 4.08 14.43 7.10
CA ARG A 48 2.95 14.62 6.21
C ARG A 48 3.22 14.22 4.76
N PHE A 49 4.38 14.58 4.24
CA PHE A 49 4.72 14.28 2.84
C PHE A 49 5.06 12.81 2.60
N LYS A 50 5.25 12.02 3.66
CA LYS A 50 5.53 10.57 3.58
C LYS A 50 4.29 9.73 3.77
N GLN A 51 3.17 10.33 4.13
CA GLN A 51 1.94 9.60 4.36
C GLN A 51 1.33 9.17 3.02
N PRO A 52 0.83 7.92 2.93
CA PRO A 52 0.21 7.46 1.69
C PRO A 52 -1.02 8.29 1.34
N VAL A 53 -1.18 8.59 0.05
CA VAL A 53 -2.36 9.30 -0.44
C VAL A 53 -3.47 8.36 -0.87
N ALA A 54 -3.15 7.07 -1.00
CA ALA A 54 -4.11 6.03 -1.37
C ALA A 54 -3.66 4.70 -0.81
N TYR A 55 -4.61 3.79 -0.65
CA TYR A 55 -4.39 2.45 -0.10
C TYR A 55 -4.95 1.43 -1.05
N TYR A 56 -4.18 0.38 -1.31
CA TYR A 56 -4.58 -0.71 -2.19
C TYR A 56 -4.44 -2.03 -1.46
N GLU A 57 -5.33 -2.97 -1.78
CA GLU A 57 -5.22 -4.34 -1.29
C GLU A 57 -4.13 -5.06 -2.08
N LEU A 58 -3.24 -5.76 -1.38
CA LEU A 58 -2.18 -6.54 -2.03
C LEU A 58 -2.81 -7.67 -2.85
N PRO A 59 -2.53 -7.74 -4.17
CA PRO A 59 -3.15 -8.76 -5.02
C PRO A 59 -2.74 -10.17 -4.62
N GLN A 60 -3.71 -11.09 -4.61
CA GLN A 60 -3.45 -12.49 -4.30
C GLN A 60 -2.47 -13.13 -5.28
N ASP A 61 -2.52 -12.71 -6.53
CA ASP A 61 -1.62 -13.24 -7.56
C ASP A 61 -0.16 -12.99 -7.23
N LEU A 62 0.13 -11.88 -6.57
CA LEU A 62 1.50 -11.54 -6.18
C LEU A 62 1.93 -12.24 -4.91
N ILE A 63 0.98 -12.69 -4.10
CA ILE A 63 1.25 -13.44 -2.87
C ILE A 63 1.53 -14.90 -3.17
N GLN A 64 0.69 -15.49 -4.03
CA GLN A 64 0.75 -16.91 -4.33
C GLN A 64 1.96 -17.24 -5.21
N GLY A 65 2.65 -18.31 -4.86
CA GLY A 65 3.75 -18.81 -5.66
C GLY A 65 5.06 -18.07 -5.49
N ALA A 66 5.08 -17.06 -4.64
CA ALA A 66 6.29 -16.29 -4.39
C ALA A 66 6.72 -16.43 -2.93
N ILE A 67 7.98 -16.74 -2.72
CA ILE A 67 8.56 -16.74 -1.37
C ILE A 67 8.70 -15.30 -0.89
N LYS A 68 9.03 -14.42 -1.82
CA LYS A 68 9.25 -13.01 -1.53
C LYS A 68 8.67 -12.16 -2.66
N ILE A 69 7.89 -11.16 -2.31
CA ILE A 69 7.26 -10.29 -3.29
C ILE A 69 8.28 -9.28 -3.81
N SER A 70 8.42 -9.23 -5.13
CA SER A 70 9.33 -8.30 -5.80
C SER A 70 8.74 -6.89 -5.83
N ARG A 71 9.55 -5.88 -5.50
CA ARG A 71 9.13 -4.48 -5.63
C ARG A 71 8.83 -4.14 -7.09
N LYS A 72 9.55 -4.73 -8.02
CA LYS A 72 9.29 -4.53 -9.45
C LYS A 72 7.90 -5.05 -9.85
N ALA A 73 7.54 -6.23 -9.35
CA ALA A 73 6.21 -6.78 -9.63
C ALA A 73 5.11 -5.88 -9.06
N LEU A 74 5.32 -5.34 -7.86
CA LEU A 74 4.38 -4.42 -7.24
C LEU A 74 4.27 -3.12 -8.04
N ALA A 75 5.41 -2.58 -8.48
CA ALA A 75 5.42 -1.35 -9.26
C ALA A 75 4.70 -1.54 -10.59
N ASP A 76 4.93 -2.67 -11.26
CA ASP A 76 4.27 -2.99 -12.53
C ASP A 76 2.76 -3.11 -12.35
N TRP A 77 2.34 -3.80 -11.29
CA TRP A 77 0.92 -3.91 -10.97
C TRP A 77 0.31 -2.54 -10.70
N LEU A 78 1.00 -1.74 -9.88
CA LEU A 78 0.51 -0.42 -9.48
C LEU A 78 0.34 0.51 -10.67
N SER A 79 1.21 0.41 -11.67
CA SER A 79 1.13 1.26 -12.86
C SER A 79 -0.14 1.04 -13.67
N GLN A 80 -0.82 -0.07 -13.43
CA GLN A 80 -2.05 -0.42 -14.12
C GLN A 80 -3.32 -0.01 -13.36
N GLN A 81 -3.17 0.59 -12.21
CA GLN A 81 -4.30 1.00 -11.38
C GLN A 81 -4.78 2.42 -11.67
#